data_e87dce3c6bbe3fc4da14704952f7ce61
#
_entry.id   e87dce3c6bbe3fc4da14704952f7ce61
#
_cell.length_a   1.000
_cell.length_b   1.000
_cell.length_c   1.000
_cell.angle_alpha   90.00
_cell.angle_beta   90.00
_cell.angle_gamma   90.00
#
_symmetry.space_group_name_H-M   'P 1'
#
loop_
_entity.id
_entity.type
_entity.pdbx_description
1 polymer ?
#
loop_
_entity_poly.entity_id
_entity_poly.type
_entity_poly.pdbx_seq_one_letter_code
_entity_poly.pdbx_strand_id
1 'polypeptide(L)'
;VYQVGELSDFLSHWFDGLAKGLEKLDAPSRTALLRECGQACARSYTAQVFRECWERAGGDVPRFLAELATRFPASTYTLRDDGTIEARLGACGCDLVQAGWVTSPVLCECSVHNLHANFEAALGTPVTVTLKASLLRGGEACVFEVRLTR
;
A
#
# COMPACT_ATOMS: atom_id res chain seq x y z
N VAL A 1 8.50 21.49 23.90
CA VAL A 1 8.11 21.47 22.48
C VAL A 1 9.33 21.03 21.67
N TYR A 2 9.22 19.89 20.98
CA TYR A 2 10.29 19.39 20.11
C TYR A 2 10.51 20.31 18.92
N GLN A 3 11.75 20.52 18.53
CA GLN A 3 12.08 21.07 17.22
C GLN A 3 11.85 19.99 16.14
N VAL A 4 11.65 20.38 14.89
CA VAL A 4 11.30 19.44 13.79
C VAL A 4 12.34 18.29 13.66
N GLY A 5 13.64 18.58 13.82
CA GLY A 5 14.68 17.56 13.78
C GLY A 5 14.61 16.57 14.96
N GLU A 6 14.38 17.09 16.17
CA GLU A 6 14.25 16.26 17.39
C GLU A 6 13.02 15.36 17.32
N LEU A 7 11.91 15.85 16.75
CA LEU A 7 10.71 15.04 16.54
C LEU A 7 10.97 13.93 15.51
N SER A 8 11.69 14.22 14.45
CA SER A 8 12.04 13.22 13.43
C SER A 8 12.92 12.11 14.01
N ASP A 9 13.90 12.46 14.83
CA ASP A 9 14.76 11.50 15.53
C ASP A 9 13.96 10.64 16.52
N PHE A 10 13.09 11.27 17.30
CA PHE A 10 12.18 10.55 18.18
C PHE A 10 11.30 9.56 17.41
N LEU A 11 10.67 9.99 16.32
CA LEU A 11 9.79 9.14 15.52
C LEU A 11 10.54 7.96 14.89
N SER A 12 11.76 8.17 14.41
CA SER A 12 12.61 7.08 13.89
C SER A 12 12.86 6.01 14.93
N HIS A 13 13.22 6.40 16.16
CA HIS A 13 13.44 5.47 17.26
C HIS A 13 12.15 4.77 17.71
N TRP A 14 11.05 5.52 17.77
CA TRP A 14 9.77 4.97 18.16
C TRP A 14 9.26 3.93 17.15
N PHE A 15 9.35 4.22 15.84
CA PHE A 15 8.97 3.29 14.79
C PHE A 15 9.92 2.08 14.71
N ASP A 16 11.21 2.23 15.00
CA ASP A 16 12.12 1.09 15.12
C ASP A 16 11.67 0.14 16.24
N GLY A 17 11.30 0.69 17.39
CA GLY A 17 10.72 -0.08 18.50
C GLY A 17 9.42 -0.78 18.12
N LEU A 18 8.52 -0.09 17.44
CA LEU A 18 7.26 -0.67 16.95
C LEU A 18 7.53 -1.83 15.96
N ALA A 19 8.44 -1.64 15.01
CA ALA A 19 8.81 -2.66 14.04
C ALA A 19 9.37 -3.92 14.72
N LYS A 20 10.27 -3.76 15.69
CA LYS A 20 10.81 -4.86 16.51
C LYS A 20 9.72 -5.58 17.30
N GLY A 21 8.75 -4.86 17.82
CA GLY A 21 7.59 -5.43 18.50
C GLY A 21 6.70 -6.24 17.56
N LEU A 22 6.44 -5.72 16.36
CA LEU A 22 5.67 -6.42 15.32
C LEU A 22 6.33 -7.72 14.86
N GLU A 23 7.66 -7.75 14.75
CA GLU A 23 8.41 -8.94 14.39
C GLU A 23 8.29 -10.07 15.43
N LYS A 24 8.03 -9.72 16.69
CA LYS A 24 7.83 -10.68 17.79
C LYS A 24 6.41 -11.22 17.88
N LEU A 25 5.44 -10.58 17.24
CA LEU A 25 4.07 -11.07 17.21
C LEU A 25 3.94 -12.31 16.31
N ASP A 26 3.01 -13.20 16.65
CA ASP A 26 2.56 -14.23 15.74
C ASP A 26 1.95 -13.59 14.46
N ALA A 27 1.99 -14.34 13.36
CA ALA A 27 1.55 -13.81 12.08
C ALA A 27 0.08 -13.34 12.09
N PRO A 28 -0.91 -14.08 12.68
CA PRO A 28 -2.29 -13.59 12.74
C PRO A 28 -2.46 -12.28 13.49
N SER A 29 -1.79 -12.10 14.64
CA SER A 29 -1.86 -10.88 15.44
C SER A 29 -1.23 -9.70 14.73
N ARG A 30 -0.08 -9.91 14.11
CA ARG A 30 0.60 -8.88 13.30
C ARG A 30 -0.26 -8.45 12.11
N THR A 31 -0.82 -9.40 11.38
CA THR A 31 -1.70 -9.14 10.25
C THR A 31 -2.94 -8.36 10.68
N ALA A 32 -3.57 -8.71 11.79
CA ALA A 32 -4.73 -8.00 12.32
C ALA A 32 -4.41 -6.52 12.62
N LEU A 33 -3.27 -6.26 13.26
CA LEU A 33 -2.83 -4.90 13.57
C LEU A 33 -2.52 -4.10 12.29
N LEU A 34 -1.71 -4.67 11.40
CA LEU A 34 -1.31 -3.98 10.17
C LEU A 34 -2.46 -3.79 9.17
N ARG A 35 -3.49 -4.62 9.24
CA ARG A 35 -4.74 -4.41 8.50
C ARG A 35 -5.43 -3.12 8.91
N GLU A 36 -5.57 -2.87 10.20
CA GLU A 36 -6.16 -1.61 10.69
C GLU A 36 -5.34 -0.40 10.23
N CYS A 37 -4.01 -0.49 10.31
CA CYS A 37 -3.12 0.58 9.84
C CYS A 37 -3.27 0.83 8.33
N GLY A 38 -3.28 -0.23 7.52
CA GLY A 38 -3.42 -0.13 6.06
C GLY A 38 -4.76 0.44 5.65
N GLN A 39 -5.84 0.02 6.28
CA GLN A 39 -7.18 0.57 6.05
C GLN A 39 -7.30 2.03 6.46
N ALA A 40 -6.71 2.41 7.61
CA ALA A 40 -6.71 3.80 8.06
C ALA A 40 -5.91 4.69 7.07
N CYS A 41 -4.77 4.23 6.60
CA CYS A 41 -3.98 4.90 5.58
C CYS A 41 -4.80 5.09 4.28
N ALA A 42 -5.50 4.06 3.80
CA ALA A 42 -6.36 4.15 2.62
C ALA A 42 -7.47 5.20 2.79
N ARG A 43 -8.14 5.20 3.94
CA ARG A 43 -9.20 6.18 4.24
C ARG A 43 -8.71 7.61 4.32
N SER A 44 -7.44 7.84 4.63
CA SER A 44 -6.90 9.20 4.73
C SER A 44 -6.87 9.93 3.38
N TYR A 45 -6.65 9.19 2.28
CA TYR A 45 -6.53 9.83 0.96
C TYR A 45 -6.77 8.87 -0.21
N THR A 46 -6.05 7.76 -0.29
CA THR A 46 -5.93 6.99 -1.54
C THR A 46 -7.21 6.28 -1.95
N ALA A 47 -8.03 5.83 -1.01
CA ALA A 47 -9.31 5.19 -1.32
C ALA A 47 -10.25 6.12 -2.10
N GLN A 48 -10.25 7.42 -1.76
CA GLN A 48 -11.03 8.42 -2.50
C GLN A 48 -10.52 8.57 -3.94
N VAL A 49 -9.21 8.65 -4.13
CA VAL A 49 -8.59 8.73 -5.47
C VAL A 49 -8.95 7.53 -6.31
N PHE A 50 -8.90 6.32 -5.75
CA PHE A 50 -9.27 5.10 -6.45
C PHE A 50 -10.75 5.10 -6.87
N ARG A 51 -11.66 5.55 -6.01
CA ARG A 51 -13.08 5.71 -6.37
C ARG A 51 -13.27 6.67 -7.53
N GLU A 52 -12.64 7.84 -7.47
CA GLU A 52 -12.74 8.85 -8.53
C GLU A 52 -12.21 8.33 -9.88
N CYS A 53 -11.10 7.57 -9.86
CA CYS A 53 -10.58 6.94 -11.08
C CYS A 53 -11.56 5.91 -11.65
N TRP A 54 -12.19 5.10 -10.81
CA TRP A 54 -13.17 4.11 -11.21
C TRP A 54 -14.43 4.75 -11.82
N GLU A 55 -14.94 5.81 -11.20
CA GLU A 55 -16.07 6.59 -11.70
C GLU A 55 -15.79 7.18 -13.09
N ARG A 56 -14.60 7.79 -13.28
CA ARG A 56 -14.16 8.31 -14.58
C ARG A 56 -14.00 7.24 -15.63
N ALA A 57 -13.56 6.06 -15.22
CA ALA A 57 -13.42 4.90 -16.11
C ALA A 57 -14.76 4.32 -16.57
N GLY A 58 -15.87 4.69 -15.93
CA GLY A 58 -17.21 4.19 -16.27
C GLY A 58 -17.36 2.68 -16.08
N GLY A 59 -16.64 2.09 -15.13
CA GLY A 59 -16.66 0.66 -14.85
C GLY A 59 -15.76 -0.20 -15.75
N ASP A 60 -14.95 0.43 -16.62
CA ASP A 60 -14.01 -0.27 -17.50
C ASP A 60 -12.63 -0.43 -16.81
N VAL A 61 -12.21 -1.67 -16.58
CA VAL A 61 -10.97 -1.97 -15.86
C VAL A 61 -9.73 -1.40 -16.55
N PRO A 62 -9.48 -1.62 -17.85
CA PRO A 62 -8.34 -1.02 -18.53
C PRO A 62 -8.27 0.51 -18.40
N ARG A 63 -9.39 1.21 -18.53
CA ARG A 63 -9.48 2.66 -18.33
C ARG A 63 -9.19 3.05 -16.89
N PHE A 64 -9.71 2.32 -15.94
CA PHE A 64 -9.45 2.52 -14.51
C PHE A 64 -7.94 2.46 -14.20
N LEU A 65 -7.24 1.45 -14.72
CA LEU A 65 -5.81 1.31 -14.54
C LEU A 65 -5.02 2.45 -15.19
N ALA A 66 -5.46 2.95 -16.34
CA ALA A 66 -4.87 4.11 -16.99
C ALA A 66 -5.09 5.40 -16.17
N GLU A 67 -6.28 5.60 -15.60
CA GLU A 67 -6.55 6.72 -14.68
C GLU A 67 -5.67 6.66 -13.43
N LEU A 68 -5.51 5.47 -12.83
CA LEU A 68 -4.59 5.28 -11.68
C LEU A 68 -3.15 5.64 -12.03
N ALA A 69 -2.65 5.21 -13.19
CA ALA A 69 -1.29 5.53 -13.63
C ALA A 69 -1.08 7.04 -13.83
N THR A 70 -2.13 7.77 -14.23
CA THR A 70 -2.09 9.23 -14.34
C THR A 70 -2.01 9.90 -12.96
N ARG A 71 -2.70 9.37 -11.96
CA ARG A 71 -2.72 9.92 -10.59
C ARG A 71 -1.50 9.50 -9.79
N PHE A 72 -0.90 8.37 -10.10
CA PHE A 72 0.28 7.81 -9.45
C PHE A 72 1.39 7.53 -10.47
N PRO A 73 2.09 8.55 -10.98
CA PRO A 73 3.00 8.41 -12.12
C PRO A 73 4.24 7.55 -11.84
N ALA A 74 4.57 7.30 -10.57
CA ALA A 74 5.62 6.34 -10.18
C ALA A 74 5.15 4.88 -10.17
N SER A 75 3.87 4.65 -10.48
CA SER A 75 3.23 3.33 -10.45
C SER A 75 2.77 2.91 -11.83
N THR A 76 2.85 1.62 -12.11
CA THR A 76 2.26 1.01 -13.30
C THR A 76 1.28 -0.08 -12.88
N TYR A 77 0.19 -0.19 -13.64
CA TYR A 77 -0.87 -1.16 -13.39
C TYR A 77 -1.11 -1.93 -14.68
N THR A 78 -0.88 -3.24 -14.66
CA THR A 78 -1.00 -4.10 -15.84
C THR A 78 -2.06 -5.16 -15.62
N LEU A 79 -3.09 -5.15 -16.45
CA LEU A 79 -4.06 -6.25 -16.51
C LEU A 79 -3.45 -7.40 -17.31
N ARG A 80 -3.37 -8.58 -16.69
CA ARG A 80 -2.85 -9.80 -17.29
C ARG A 80 -3.98 -10.60 -17.97
N ASP A 81 -3.62 -11.53 -18.85
CA ASP A 81 -4.56 -12.36 -19.59
C ASP A 81 -5.43 -13.24 -18.69
N ASP A 82 -4.95 -13.60 -17.51
CA ASP A 82 -5.68 -14.37 -16.49
C ASP A 82 -6.66 -13.52 -15.67
N GLY A 83 -6.75 -12.22 -15.96
CA GLY A 83 -7.61 -11.27 -15.25
C GLY A 83 -7.02 -10.73 -13.94
N THR A 84 -5.78 -11.08 -13.59
CA THR A 84 -5.08 -10.47 -12.46
C THR A 84 -4.49 -9.13 -12.84
N ILE A 85 -4.35 -8.23 -11.87
CA ILE A 85 -3.70 -6.94 -12.04
C ILE A 85 -2.34 -7.00 -11.33
N GLU A 86 -1.27 -6.67 -12.05
CA GLU A 86 0.00 -6.37 -11.44
C GLU A 86 0.07 -4.86 -11.15
N ALA A 87 0.24 -4.50 -9.89
CA ALA A 87 0.55 -3.14 -9.47
C ALA A 87 2.04 -3.07 -9.11
N ARG A 88 2.79 -2.26 -9.86
CA ARG A 88 4.23 -2.07 -9.66
C ARG A 88 4.52 -0.62 -9.29
N LEU A 89 5.12 -0.42 -8.13
CA LEU A 89 5.50 0.89 -7.62
C LEU A 89 7.02 1.02 -7.68
N GLY A 90 7.51 1.93 -8.51
CA GLY A 90 8.94 2.19 -8.68
C GLY A 90 9.56 2.97 -7.51
N ALA A 91 8.74 3.60 -6.69
CA ALA A 91 9.13 4.23 -5.42
C ALA A 91 8.23 3.73 -4.30
N CYS A 92 8.74 3.73 -3.06
CA CYS A 92 7.92 3.36 -1.91
C CYS A 92 6.80 4.39 -1.71
N GLY A 93 5.55 3.94 -1.71
CA GLY A 93 4.38 4.80 -1.49
C GLY A 93 4.10 5.12 -0.02
N CYS A 94 4.87 4.58 0.91
CA CYS A 94 4.65 4.80 2.34
C CYS A 94 5.32 6.10 2.80
N ASP A 95 4.53 7.05 3.28
CA ASP A 95 5.02 8.35 3.78
C ASP A 95 5.99 8.19 4.96
N LEU A 96 5.79 7.18 5.81
CA LEU A 96 6.68 6.89 6.92
C LEU A 96 8.08 6.45 6.46
N VAL A 97 8.14 5.70 5.35
CA VAL A 97 9.40 5.29 4.72
C VAL A 97 10.06 6.48 4.03
N GLN A 98 9.28 7.28 3.29
CA GLN A 98 9.78 8.47 2.61
C GLN A 98 10.31 9.52 3.59
N ALA A 99 9.68 9.65 4.76
CA ALA A 99 10.15 10.52 5.83
C ALA A 99 11.42 9.99 6.55
N GLY A 100 11.83 8.76 6.25
CA GLY A 100 12.99 8.14 6.87
C GLY A 100 12.74 7.57 8.28
N TRP A 101 11.49 7.50 8.72
CA TRP A 101 11.14 7.00 10.05
C TRP A 101 11.02 5.48 10.11
N VAL A 102 10.78 4.83 8.99
CA VAL A 102 10.59 3.39 8.87
C VAL A 102 11.57 2.82 7.85
N THR A 103 12.32 1.82 8.28
CA THR A 103 13.26 1.07 7.43
C THR A 103 12.98 -0.44 7.45
N SER A 104 12.19 -0.92 8.40
CA SER A 104 11.89 -2.34 8.55
C SER A 104 10.89 -2.83 7.51
N PRO A 105 11.18 -3.94 6.81
CA PRO A 105 10.29 -4.54 5.85
C PRO A 105 9.03 -5.18 6.47
N VAL A 106 8.95 -5.31 7.80
CA VAL A 106 7.76 -5.83 8.48
C VAL A 106 6.52 -4.96 8.21
N LEU A 107 6.72 -3.65 8.04
CA LEU A 107 5.63 -2.71 7.74
C LEU A 107 5.15 -2.76 6.28
N CYS A 108 5.83 -3.47 5.37
CA CYS A 108 5.36 -3.69 4.01
C CYS A 108 4.03 -4.47 3.95
N GLU A 109 3.72 -5.26 4.97
CA GLU A 109 2.43 -5.94 5.08
C GLU A 109 1.27 -4.93 5.18
N CYS A 110 1.48 -3.78 5.80
CA CYS A 110 0.51 -2.68 5.84
C CYS A 110 0.09 -2.23 4.43
N SER A 111 1.03 -2.18 3.48
CA SER A 111 0.76 -1.79 2.10
C SER A 111 -0.16 -2.75 1.36
N VAL A 112 -0.13 -4.05 1.69
CA VAL A 112 -1.09 -5.04 1.17
C VAL A 112 -2.51 -4.65 1.55
N HIS A 113 -2.73 -4.30 2.81
CA HIS A 113 -4.05 -3.93 3.32
C HIS A 113 -4.51 -2.55 2.83
N ASN A 114 -3.57 -1.62 2.62
CA ASN A 114 -3.86 -0.34 1.99
C ASN A 114 -4.36 -0.54 0.56
N LEU A 115 -3.62 -1.29 -0.25
CA LEU A 115 -3.98 -1.53 -1.65
C LEU A 115 -5.28 -2.33 -1.77
N HIS A 116 -5.48 -3.32 -0.90
CA HIS A 116 -6.74 -4.06 -0.78
C HIS A 116 -7.93 -3.12 -0.54
N ALA A 117 -7.84 -2.25 0.46
CA ALA A 117 -8.89 -1.29 0.78
C ALA A 117 -9.16 -0.30 -0.36
N ASN A 118 -8.12 0.14 -1.08
CA ASN A 118 -8.24 1.03 -2.21
C ASN A 118 -9.01 0.40 -3.38
N PHE A 119 -8.65 -0.83 -3.76
CA PHE A 119 -9.36 -1.55 -4.83
C PHE A 119 -10.80 -1.87 -4.45
N GLU A 120 -11.05 -2.32 -3.23
CA GLU A 120 -12.41 -2.58 -2.76
C GLU A 120 -13.28 -1.31 -2.72
N ALA A 121 -12.69 -0.18 -2.30
CA ALA A 121 -13.39 1.10 -2.29
C ALA A 121 -13.80 1.56 -3.69
N ALA A 122 -13.01 1.26 -4.71
CA ALA A 122 -13.31 1.57 -6.10
C ALA A 122 -14.34 0.61 -6.69
N LEU A 123 -14.07 -0.69 -6.59
CA LEU A 123 -14.80 -1.73 -7.31
C LEU A 123 -16.11 -2.14 -6.62
N GLY A 124 -16.23 -1.90 -5.31
CA GLY A 124 -17.37 -2.34 -4.51
C GLY A 124 -17.48 -3.87 -4.34
N THR A 125 -16.43 -4.60 -4.68
CA THR A 125 -16.34 -6.07 -4.59
C THR A 125 -15.06 -6.49 -3.91
N PRO A 126 -15.02 -7.65 -3.21
CA PRO A 126 -13.81 -8.15 -2.59
C PRO A 126 -12.70 -8.39 -3.60
N VAL A 127 -11.47 -8.11 -3.20
CA VAL A 127 -10.26 -8.45 -3.96
C VAL A 127 -9.27 -9.20 -3.07
N THR A 128 -8.33 -9.89 -3.68
CA THR A 128 -7.19 -10.47 -2.96
C THR A 128 -5.92 -9.77 -3.40
N VAL A 129 -5.10 -9.33 -2.46
CA VAL A 129 -3.82 -8.66 -2.74
C VAL A 129 -2.67 -9.45 -2.13
N THR A 130 -1.66 -9.72 -2.94
CA THR A 130 -0.44 -10.43 -2.52
C THR A 130 0.78 -9.58 -2.85
N LEU A 131 1.66 -9.36 -1.88
CA LEU A 131 2.96 -8.70 -2.08
C LEU A 131 3.96 -9.71 -2.64
N LYS A 132 4.47 -9.45 -3.85
CA LYS A 132 5.46 -10.30 -4.54
C LYS A 132 6.90 -9.84 -4.32
N ALA A 133 7.12 -8.54 -4.26
CA ALA A 133 8.43 -7.92 -4.01
C ALA A 133 8.26 -6.58 -3.33
N SER A 134 9.25 -6.13 -2.57
CA SER A 134 9.26 -4.77 -2.03
C SER A 134 10.67 -4.17 -2.01
N LEU A 135 10.72 -2.86 -2.11
CA LEU A 135 11.96 -2.08 -2.03
C LEU A 135 12.67 -2.31 -0.68
N LEU A 136 11.94 -2.35 0.43
CA LEU A 136 12.51 -2.60 1.75
C LEU A 136 13.03 -4.04 1.93
N ARG A 137 12.61 -4.98 1.08
CA ARG A 137 13.13 -6.36 1.03
C ARG A 137 14.24 -6.55 0.02
N GLY A 138 14.79 -5.45 -0.51
CA GLY A 138 15.87 -5.47 -1.50
C GLY A 138 15.42 -5.66 -2.95
N GLY A 139 14.14 -5.55 -3.24
CA GLY A 139 13.61 -5.58 -4.60
C GLY A 139 13.84 -4.26 -5.34
N GLU A 140 13.75 -4.27 -6.66
CA GLU A 140 13.86 -3.08 -7.51
C GLU A 140 12.58 -2.23 -7.50
N ALA A 141 11.46 -2.79 -7.05
CA ALA A 141 10.17 -2.15 -6.93
C ALA A 141 9.31 -2.86 -5.88
N CYS A 142 8.24 -2.19 -5.44
CA CYS A 142 7.14 -2.89 -4.76
C CYS A 142 6.21 -3.46 -5.82
N VAL A 143 5.97 -4.77 -5.79
CA VAL A 143 5.13 -5.48 -6.77
C VAL A 143 4.02 -6.22 -6.03
N PHE A 144 2.79 -5.91 -6.40
CA PHE A 144 1.58 -6.54 -5.87
C PHE A 144 0.83 -7.25 -6.99
N GLU A 145 0.26 -8.38 -6.66
CA GLU A 145 -0.74 -9.07 -7.48
C GLU A 145 -2.12 -8.84 -6.88
N VAL A 146 -3.03 -8.31 -7.66
CA VAL A 146 -4.42 -8.08 -7.28
C VAL A 146 -5.32 -9.01 -8.07
N ARG A 147 -6.10 -9.85 -7.38
CA ARG A 147 -7.09 -10.74 -7.98
C ARG A 147 -8.48 -10.19 -7.71
N LEU A 148 -9.21 -9.98 -8.77
CA LEU A 148 -10.60 -9.57 -8.69
C LEU A 148 -11.48 -10.80 -8.44
N THR A 149 -12.40 -10.72 -7.48
CA THR A 149 -13.43 -11.75 -7.28
C THR A 149 -14.51 -11.54 -8.35
N ARG A 150 -14.81 -12.55 -9.12
CA ARG A 150 -15.92 -12.53 -10.10
C ARG A 150 -17.24 -12.78 -9.41
#